data_f334b019f303622a85d44cfc26717f94
#
_entry.id   f334b019f303622a85d44cfc26717f94
#
_cell.length_a   1.000
_cell.length_b   1.000
_cell.length_c   1.000
_cell.angle_alpha   90.00
_cell.angle_beta   90.00
_cell.angle_gamma   90.00
#
_symmetry.space_group_name_H-M   'P 1'
#
loop_
_entity.id
_entity.type
_entity.pdbx_description
1 polymer ?
#
loop_
_entity_poly.entity_id
_entity_poly.type
_entity_poly.pdbx_seq_one_letter_code
_entity_poly.pdbx_strand_id
1 'polypeptide(L)'
;GVTSTSRQINESRYVFQTYAYAIENYQCYAESLHEACTMATLNDHQLVDFVAFMTLYSQIAYPLFIWSVWFYRQRNLNEFSLLDFCSYVRLDHVSVHHPEEALMAMDKRVKNKLRELEKRHPRALDEIESMKAEFTYLGVTPENTYMFIQGHHIMESVAMKILTPVCNA
;
A
#
# COMPACT_ATOMS: atom_id res chain seq x y z
N GLY A 1 -3.34 -16.87 -19.59
CA GLY A 1 -2.41 -17.99 -19.60
C GLY A 1 -0.99 -17.47 -19.61
N VAL A 2 -0.15 -17.98 -18.72
CA VAL A 2 1.28 -17.68 -18.71
C VAL A 2 1.86 -18.26 -20.00
N THR A 3 2.50 -17.43 -20.82
CA THR A 3 3.15 -17.90 -22.05
C THR A 3 4.32 -18.81 -21.69
N SER A 4 4.69 -19.76 -22.58
CA SER A 4 5.87 -20.62 -22.37
C SER A 4 7.14 -19.83 -22.09
N THR A 5 7.31 -18.69 -22.72
CA THR A 5 8.44 -17.78 -22.53
C THR A 5 8.47 -17.17 -21.11
N SER A 6 7.33 -16.73 -20.59
CA SER A 6 7.23 -16.19 -19.22
C SER A 6 7.58 -17.26 -18.18
N ARG A 7 7.17 -18.50 -18.41
CA ARG A 7 7.50 -19.61 -17.52
C ARG A 7 9.01 -19.91 -17.52
N GLN A 8 9.63 -19.96 -18.69
CA GLN A 8 11.08 -20.18 -18.83
C GLN A 8 11.90 -19.07 -18.14
N ILE A 9 11.46 -17.82 -18.22
CA ILE A 9 12.11 -16.71 -17.55
C ILE A 9 12.02 -16.89 -16.03
N ASN A 10 10.85 -17.20 -15.50
CA ASN A 10 10.63 -17.36 -14.05
C ASN A 10 11.35 -18.58 -13.46
N GLU A 11 11.62 -19.62 -14.26
CA GLU A 11 12.36 -20.82 -13.84
C GLU A 11 13.90 -20.68 -14.02
N SER A 12 14.37 -19.57 -14.57
CA SER A 12 15.79 -19.35 -14.79
C SER A 12 16.52 -19.05 -13.47
N ARG A 13 17.65 -19.75 -13.21
CA ARG A 13 18.50 -19.49 -12.04
C ARG A 13 19.16 -18.10 -12.04
N TYR A 14 19.09 -17.37 -13.13
CA TYR A 14 19.65 -16.00 -13.28
C TYR A 14 18.60 -14.92 -13.15
N VAL A 15 17.32 -15.28 -12.97
CA VAL A 15 16.21 -14.34 -12.83
C VAL A 15 15.64 -14.51 -11.45
N PHE A 16 15.67 -13.43 -10.66
CA PHE A 16 15.07 -13.37 -9.33
C PHE A 16 13.87 -12.44 -9.38
N GLN A 17 12.72 -12.94 -8.94
CA GLN A 17 11.54 -12.12 -8.78
C GLN A 17 11.62 -11.36 -7.45
N THR A 18 11.41 -10.05 -7.48
CA THR A 18 11.31 -9.24 -6.27
C THR A 18 9.99 -9.54 -5.56
N TYR A 19 10.00 -9.44 -4.23
CA TYR A 19 8.81 -9.65 -3.41
C TYR A 19 7.82 -8.47 -3.52
N ALA A 20 8.32 -7.25 -3.63
CA ALA A 20 7.51 -6.05 -3.74
C ALA A 20 7.07 -5.77 -5.19
N TYR A 21 6.05 -4.92 -5.35
CA TYR A 21 5.51 -4.52 -6.64
C TYR A 21 6.55 -3.83 -7.53
N ALA A 22 7.36 -2.92 -6.95
CA ALA A 22 8.38 -2.15 -7.67
C ALA A 22 9.53 -1.75 -6.75
N ILE A 23 10.61 -1.19 -7.31
CA ILE A 23 11.77 -0.75 -6.53
C ILE A 23 11.42 0.36 -5.53
N GLU A 24 10.48 1.23 -5.87
CA GLU A 24 10.00 2.30 -5.00
C GLU A 24 9.39 1.76 -3.70
N ASN A 25 8.80 0.57 -3.72
CA ASN A 25 8.29 -0.06 -2.51
C ASN A 25 9.41 -0.42 -1.52
N TYR A 26 10.60 -0.83 -2.01
CA TYR A 26 11.77 -1.05 -1.16
C TYR A 26 12.35 0.25 -0.61
N GLN A 27 12.32 1.33 -1.41
CA GLN A 27 12.74 2.66 -0.95
C GLN A 27 11.82 3.22 0.13
N CYS A 28 10.57 2.74 0.21
CA CYS A 28 9.59 3.14 1.20
C CYS A 28 9.57 2.23 2.45
N TYR A 29 10.54 1.34 2.62
CA TYR A 29 10.70 0.62 3.88
C TYR A 29 10.98 1.59 5.03
N ALA A 30 10.48 1.27 6.19
CA ALA A 30 10.65 2.09 7.38
C ALA A 30 12.11 2.41 7.68
N GLU A 31 12.99 1.42 7.53
CA GLU A 31 14.43 1.55 7.71
C GLU A 31 15.04 2.50 6.66
N SER A 32 14.64 2.37 5.39
CA SER A 32 15.09 3.27 4.31
C SER A 32 14.62 4.70 4.52
N LEU A 33 13.39 4.89 5.00
CA LEU A 33 12.83 6.21 5.32
C LEU A 33 13.57 6.84 6.51
N HIS A 34 13.88 6.05 7.54
CA HIS A 34 14.65 6.49 8.69
C HIS A 34 16.07 6.92 8.28
N GLU A 35 16.76 6.10 7.49
CA GLU A 35 18.10 6.41 6.98
C GLU A 35 18.11 7.69 6.14
N ALA A 36 17.15 7.83 5.21
CA ALA A 36 16.99 9.03 4.39
C ALA A 36 16.77 10.29 5.25
N CYS A 37 15.95 10.19 6.29
CA CYS A 37 15.70 11.28 7.23
C CYS A 37 16.96 11.66 8.02
N THR A 38 17.68 10.67 8.57
CA THR A 38 18.93 10.85 9.30
C THR A 38 19.99 11.53 8.43
N MET A 39 20.14 11.08 7.19
CA MET A 39 21.08 11.69 6.24
C MET A 39 20.71 13.14 5.87
N ALA A 40 19.42 13.43 5.70
CA ALA A 40 18.95 14.75 5.30
C ALA A 40 19.06 15.77 6.45
N THR A 41 18.82 15.35 7.69
CA THR A 41 18.79 16.22 8.86
C THR A 41 20.10 16.22 9.66
N LEU A 42 21.01 15.27 9.40
CA LEU A 42 22.19 14.97 10.21
C LEU A 42 21.85 14.71 11.70
N ASN A 43 20.65 14.21 11.93
CA ASN A 43 20.11 13.94 13.26
C ASN A 43 19.54 12.50 13.29
N ASP A 44 19.96 11.71 14.25
CA ASP A 44 19.51 10.34 14.46
C ASP A 44 18.27 10.24 15.38
N HIS A 45 17.78 11.36 15.89
CA HIS A 45 16.53 11.37 16.65
C HIS A 45 15.35 11.07 15.73
N GLN A 46 14.68 9.97 16.02
CA GLN A 46 13.51 9.54 15.27
C GLN A 46 12.32 10.43 15.64
N LEU A 47 11.98 11.38 14.76
CA LEU A 47 10.80 12.25 14.92
C LEU A 47 9.49 11.52 14.67
N VAL A 48 9.52 10.49 13.82
CA VAL A 48 8.36 9.67 13.46
C VAL A 48 8.76 8.20 13.48
N ASP A 49 7.94 7.37 14.09
CA ASP A 49 8.06 5.92 13.99
C ASP A 49 7.56 5.45 12.62
N PHE A 50 8.47 5.34 11.65
CA PHE A 50 8.13 4.92 10.28
C PHE A 50 7.60 3.49 10.22
N VAL A 51 8.05 2.59 11.12
CA VAL A 51 7.54 1.21 11.18
C VAL A 51 6.06 1.21 11.57
N ALA A 52 5.73 1.87 12.66
CA ALA A 52 4.35 1.97 13.12
C ALA A 52 3.48 2.69 12.09
N PHE A 53 3.99 3.77 11.47
CA PHE A 53 3.26 4.54 10.47
C PHE A 53 2.94 3.73 9.21
N MET A 54 3.93 3.07 8.61
CA MET A 54 3.73 2.27 7.39
C MET A 54 2.90 1.01 7.64
N THR A 55 3.01 0.42 8.84
CA THR A 55 2.16 -0.70 9.27
C THR A 55 0.71 -0.26 9.37
N LEU A 56 0.43 0.85 10.05
CA LEU A 56 -0.93 1.36 10.20
C LEU A 56 -1.51 1.81 8.85
N TYR A 57 -0.72 2.48 8.02
CA TYR A 57 -1.11 2.79 6.63
C TYR A 57 -1.56 1.53 5.90
N SER A 58 -0.76 0.47 5.95
CA SER A 58 -1.05 -0.80 5.28
C SER A 58 -2.34 -1.44 5.80
N GLN A 59 -2.52 -1.47 7.11
CA GLN A 59 -3.73 -2.02 7.74
C GLN A 59 -5.00 -1.28 7.30
N ILE A 60 -4.94 0.04 7.19
CA ILE A 60 -6.06 0.85 6.70
C ILE A 60 -6.32 0.59 5.21
N ALA A 61 -5.28 0.50 4.39
CA ALA A 61 -5.39 0.31 2.94
C ALA A 61 -5.84 -1.11 2.56
N TYR A 62 -5.47 -2.13 3.35
CA TYR A 62 -5.64 -3.54 3.02
C TYR A 62 -7.06 -3.95 2.60
N PRO A 63 -8.13 -3.62 3.33
CA PRO A 63 -9.46 -4.03 2.92
C PRO A 63 -9.84 -3.51 1.54
N LEU A 64 -9.51 -2.25 1.26
CA LEU A 64 -9.83 -1.64 -0.04
C LEU A 64 -8.91 -2.16 -1.15
N PHE A 65 -7.67 -2.55 -0.82
CA PHE A 65 -6.75 -3.24 -1.74
C PHE A 65 -7.35 -4.58 -2.20
N ILE A 66 -7.90 -5.39 -1.30
CA ILE A 66 -8.58 -6.65 -1.65
C ILE A 66 -9.74 -6.39 -2.61
N TRP A 67 -10.58 -5.37 -2.34
CA TRP A 67 -11.65 -4.97 -3.25
C TRP A 67 -11.12 -4.55 -4.63
N SER A 68 -10.03 -3.80 -4.71
CA SER A 68 -9.44 -3.40 -6.00
C SER A 68 -8.99 -4.60 -6.83
N VAL A 69 -8.40 -5.61 -6.18
CA VAL A 69 -8.01 -6.86 -6.84
C VAL A 69 -9.23 -7.69 -7.24
N TRP A 70 -10.29 -7.69 -6.43
CA TRP A 70 -11.55 -8.35 -6.79
C TRP A 70 -12.12 -7.75 -8.08
N PHE A 71 -12.26 -6.42 -8.17
CA PHE A 71 -12.71 -5.75 -9.40
C PHE A 71 -11.82 -6.05 -10.61
N TYR A 72 -10.51 -6.07 -10.40
CA TYR A 72 -9.56 -6.48 -11.45
C TYR A 72 -9.83 -7.91 -11.94
N ARG A 73 -10.04 -8.86 -11.04
CA ARG A 73 -10.36 -10.27 -11.37
C ARG A 73 -11.69 -10.40 -12.09
N GLN A 74 -12.68 -9.61 -11.71
CA GLN A 74 -13.99 -9.54 -12.39
C GLN A 74 -13.94 -8.81 -13.75
N ARG A 75 -12.80 -8.21 -14.12
CA ARG A 75 -12.64 -7.36 -15.31
C ARG A 75 -13.58 -6.16 -15.32
N ASN A 76 -13.93 -5.66 -14.16
CA ASN A 76 -14.87 -4.53 -13.97
C ASN A 76 -14.13 -3.27 -13.49
N LEU A 77 -13.09 -2.85 -14.21
CA LEU A 77 -12.26 -1.69 -13.87
C LEU A 77 -12.99 -0.36 -14.06
N ASN A 78 -14.11 -0.34 -14.80
CA ASN A 78 -14.92 0.86 -14.98
C ASN A 78 -15.65 1.27 -13.71
N GLU A 79 -15.91 0.33 -12.80
CA GLU A 79 -16.59 0.61 -11.53
C GLU A 79 -15.61 0.97 -10.41
N PHE A 80 -14.47 0.33 -10.37
CA PHE A 80 -13.42 0.62 -9.41
C PHE A 80 -12.05 0.26 -9.99
N SER A 81 -11.32 1.27 -10.42
CA SER A 81 -9.99 1.13 -11.02
C SER A 81 -8.87 1.21 -9.98
N LEU A 82 -7.64 0.92 -10.40
CA LEU A 82 -6.45 1.13 -9.60
C LEU A 82 -6.25 2.63 -9.25
N LEU A 83 -6.60 3.54 -10.16
CA LEU A 83 -6.53 4.98 -9.91
C LEU A 83 -7.55 5.41 -8.84
N ASP A 84 -8.76 4.82 -8.88
CA ASP A 84 -9.76 5.07 -7.83
C ASP A 84 -9.22 4.60 -6.48
N PHE A 85 -8.72 3.37 -6.39
CA PHE A 85 -8.08 2.85 -5.18
C PHE A 85 -7.00 3.82 -4.67
N CYS A 86 -6.05 4.21 -5.50
CA CYS A 86 -4.97 5.13 -5.13
C CYS A 86 -5.50 6.47 -4.60
N SER A 87 -6.61 6.98 -5.14
CA SER A 87 -7.22 8.23 -4.69
C SER A 87 -7.75 8.15 -3.26
N TYR A 88 -8.21 6.97 -2.82
CA TYR A 88 -8.72 6.76 -1.45
C TYR A 88 -7.59 6.56 -0.42
N VAL A 89 -6.46 5.97 -0.83
CA VAL A 89 -5.37 5.61 0.08
C VAL A 89 -4.19 6.61 0.06
N ARG A 90 -4.31 7.73 -0.64
CA ARG A 90 -3.35 8.82 -0.58
C ARG A 90 -3.40 9.55 0.74
N LEU A 91 -2.29 10.15 1.15
CA LEU A 91 -2.23 11.10 2.25
C LEU A 91 -2.32 12.54 1.70
N ASP A 92 -3.13 13.38 2.33
CA ASP A 92 -3.28 14.77 1.89
C ASP A 92 -2.18 15.67 2.49
N HIS A 93 -2.13 15.75 3.81
CA HIS A 93 -1.12 16.52 4.56
C HIS A 93 -0.70 15.74 5.80
N VAL A 94 0.59 15.71 6.08
CA VAL A 94 1.13 15.03 7.28
C VAL A 94 1.81 16.10 8.16
N SER A 95 1.33 16.22 9.38
CA SER A 95 1.99 17.01 10.43
C SER A 95 3.10 16.18 11.07
N VAL A 96 4.27 16.78 11.30
CA VAL A 96 5.38 16.13 12.01
C VAL A 96 5.00 15.76 13.45
N HIS A 97 4.19 16.61 14.09
CA HIS A 97 3.81 16.42 15.49
C HIS A 97 2.63 15.48 15.66
N HIS A 98 1.80 15.34 14.62
CA HIS A 98 0.57 14.55 14.63
C HIS A 98 0.40 13.77 13.31
N PRO A 99 1.36 12.88 12.95
CA PRO A 99 1.31 12.14 11.68
C PRO A 99 0.09 11.21 11.58
N GLU A 100 -0.43 10.77 12.72
CA GLU A 100 -1.61 9.92 12.83
C GLU A 100 -2.89 10.58 12.30
N GLU A 101 -3.00 11.92 12.33
CA GLU A 101 -4.20 12.62 11.82
C GLU A 101 -4.43 12.37 10.33
N ALA A 102 -3.35 12.32 9.55
CA ALA A 102 -3.43 12.00 8.12
C ALA A 102 -3.95 10.57 7.88
N LEU A 103 -3.52 9.61 8.71
CA LEU A 103 -3.98 8.23 8.65
C LEU A 103 -5.44 8.11 9.10
N MET A 104 -5.87 8.86 10.11
CA MET A 104 -7.27 8.90 10.54
C MET A 104 -8.19 9.47 9.45
N ALA A 105 -7.74 10.51 8.73
CA ALA A 105 -8.49 11.08 7.61
C ALA A 105 -8.59 10.08 6.45
N MET A 106 -7.52 9.35 6.14
CA MET A 106 -7.51 8.28 5.16
C MET A 106 -8.44 7.13 5.59
N ASP A 107 -8.37 6.67 6.83
CA ASP A 107 -9.21 5.61 7.38
C ASP A 107 -10.70 5.92 7.21
N LYS A 108 -11.09 7.16 7.50
CA LYS A 108 -12.48 7.61 7.30
C LYS A 108 -12.92 7.50 5.83
N ARG A 109 -12.05 7.93 4.88
CA ARG A 109 -12.35 7.81 3.44
C ARG A 109 -12.49 6.35 3.02
N VAL A 110 -11.53 5.51 3.42
CA VAL A 110 -11.51 4.09 3.10
C VAL A 110 -12.75 3.39 3.66
N LYS A 111 -13.08 3.60 4.93
CA LYS A 111 -14.27 3.01 5.57
C LYS A 111 -15.58 3.41 4.89
N ASN A 112 -15.70 4.67 4.47
CA ASN A 112 -16.88 5.13 3.75
C ASN A 112 -17.01 4.41 2.40
N LYS A 113 -15.89 4.27 1.66
CA LYS A 113 -15.88 3.56 0.37
C LYS A 113 -16.18 2.08 0.54
N LEU A 114 -15.61 1.42 1.56
CA LEU A 114 -15.90 0.02 1.86
C LEU A 114 -17.40 -0.21 2.09
N ARG A 115 -18.05 0.60 2.94
CA ARG A 115 -19.50 0.50 3.17
C ARG A 115 -20.32 0.66 1.89
N GLU A 116 -19.90 1.56 0.99
CA GLU A 116 -20.53 1.73 -0.32
C GLU A 116 -20.39 0.46 -1.16
N LEU A 117 -19.19 -0.10 -1.25
CA LEU A 117 -18.90 -1.32 -2.04
C LEU A 117 -19.64 -2.54 -1.49
N GLU A 118 -19.60 -2.76 -0.18
CA GLU A 118 -20.31 -3.85 0.51
C GLU A 118 -21.82 -3.77 0.29
N LYS A 119 -22.40 -2.57 0.36
CA LYS A 119 -23.82 -2.36 0.09
C LYS A 119 -24.18 -2.61 -1.37
N ARG A 120 -23.28 -2.26 -2.31
CA ARG A 120 -23.50 -2.40 -3.75
C ARG A 120 -23.28 -3.83 -4.23
N HIS A 121 -22.34 -4.56 -3.58
CA HIS A 121 -21.93 -5.92 -3.95
C HIS A 121 -22.03 -6.90 -2.78
N PRO A 122 -23.21 -7.12 -2.18
CA PRO A 122 -23.33 -7.98 -1.00
C PRO A 122 -22.95 -9.44 -1.29
N ARG A 123 -23.08 -9.88 -2.55
CA ARG A 123 -22.70 -11.25 -2.95
C ARG A 123 -21.20 -11.46 -3.10
N ALA A 124 -20.42 -10.39 -3.15
CA ALA A 124 -18.96 -10.46 -3.26
C ALA A 124 -18.27 -10.76 -1.91
N LEU A 125 -18.99 -10.63 -0.79
CA LEU A 125 -18.37 -10.71 0.54
C LEU A 125 -17.69 -12.06 0.80
N ASP A 126 -18.31 -13.17 0.40
CA ASP A 126 -17.72 -14.51 0.56
C ASP A 126 -16.45 -14.67 -0.30
N GLU A 127 -16.45 -14.11 -1.51
CA GLU A 127 -15.27 -14.11 -2.39
C GLU A 127 -14.16 -13.23 -1.79
N ILE A 128 -14.48 -12.08 -1.23
CA ILE A 128 -13.55 -11.17 -0.56
C ILE A 128 -12.89 -11.86 0.64
N GLU A 129 -13.65 -12.57 1.48
CA GLU A 129 -13.09 -13.32 2.60
C GLU A 129 -12.17 -14.47 2.13
N SER A 130 -12.58 -15.17 1.09
CA SER A 130 -11.74 -16.22 0.48
C SER A 130 -10.44 -15.66 -0.10
N MET A 131 -10.48 -14.46 -0.70
CA MET A 131 -9.31 -13.77 -1.20
C MET A 131 -8.36 -13.34 -0.06
N LYS A 132 -8.88 -12.89 1.07
CA LYS A 132 -8.03 -12.56 2.24
C LYS A 132 -7.23 -13.77 2.71
N ALA A 133 -7.84 -14.94 2.78
CA ALA A 133 -7.15 -16.18 3.12
C ALA A 133 -6.08 -16.55 2.07
N GLU A 134 -6.41 -16.43 0.79
CA GLU A 134 -5.45 -16.64 -0.32
C GLU A 134 -4.25 -15.70 -0.20
N PHE A 135 -4.48 -14.41 0.01
CA PHE A 135 -3.40 -13.41 0.12
C PHE A 135 -2.53 -13.64 1.35
N THR A 136 -3.12 -13.98 2.48
CA THR A 136 -2.35 -14.35 3.69
C THR A 136 -1.43 -15.55 3.40
N TYR A 137 -1.91 -16.56 2.70
CA TYR A 137 -1.08 -17.70 2.28
C TYR A 137 0.06 -17.28 1.33
N LEU A 138 -0.17 -16.28 0.49
CA LEU A 138 0.85 -15.71 -0.41
C LEU A 138 1.79 -14.70 0.28
N GLY A 139 1.64 -14.48 1.59
CA GLY A 139 2.46 -13.54 2.34
C GLY A 139 2.03 -12.08 2.23
N VAL A 140 0.86 -11.79 1.65
CA VAL A 140 0.29 -10.45 1.62
C VAL A 140 -0.65 -10.29 2.81
N THR A 141 -0.25 -9.44 3.76
CA THR A 141 -0.95 -9.24 5.03
C THR A 141 -1.37 -7.78 5.20
N PRO A 142 -2.28 -7.49 6.15
CA PRO A 142 -2.60 -6.11 6.47
C PRO A 142 -1.38 -5.23 6.77
N GLU A 143 -0.33 -5.78 7.37
CA GLU A 143 0.85 -5.04 7.83
C GLU A 143 1.80 -4.67 6.70
N ASN A 144 1.84 -5.45 5.61
CA ASN A 144 2.79 -5.27 4.51
C ASN A 144 2.15 -4.86 3.17
N THR A 145 0.88 -4.51 3.17
CA THR A 145 0.11 -4.19 1.95
C THR A 145 0.78 -3.10 1.10
N TYR A 146 1.45 -2.11 1.73
CA TYR A 146 2.12 -1.03 0.99
C TYR A 146 3.15 -1.55 -0.01
N MET A 147 3.72 -2.73 0.21
CA MET A 147 4.69 -3.35 -0.69
C MET A 147 4.09 -3.84 -2.01
N PHE A 148 2.77 -4.01 -2.06
CA PHE A 148 2.01 -4.54 -3.20
C PHE A 148 1.16 -3.46 -3.89
N ILE A 149 1.12 -2.25 -3.34
CA ILE A 149 0.51 -1.08 -3.97
C ILE A 149 1.51 -0.51 -5.00
N GLN A 150 1.02 0.16 -6.03
CA GLN A 150 1.85 0.79 -7.04
C GLN A 150 2.95 1.65 -6.40
N GLY A 151 4.23 1.32 -6.68
CA GLY A 151 5.38 1.91 -6.01
C GLY A 151 5.47 3.42 -6.15
N HIS A 152 5.22 3.95 -7.35
CA HIS A 152 5.17 5.38 -7.59
C HIS A 152 4.12 6.11 -6.71
N HIS A 153 2.93 5.52 -6.54
CA HIS A 153 1.92 6.04 -5.63
C HIS A 153 2.39 6.05 -4.17
N ILE A 154 3.00 4.94 -3.70
CA ILE A 154 3.54 4.85 -2.34
C ILE A 154 4.63 5.90 -2.13
N MET A 155 5.53 6.08 -3.08
CA MET A 155 6.60 7.07 -2.99
C MET A 155 6.02 8.49 -2.91
N GLU A 156 5.23 8.92 -3.86
CA GLU A 156 4.79 10.31 -3.98
C GLU A 156 3.66 10.68 -3.02
N SER A 157 2.68 9.78 -2.88
CA SER A 157 1.45 10.09 -2.15
C SER A 157 1.47 9.65 -0.68
N VAL A 158 2.51 8.93 -0.26
CA VAL A 158 2.66 8.43 1.13
C VAL A 158 4.04 8.80 1.68
N ALA A 159 5.11 8.20 1.18
CA ALA A 159 6.45 8.37 1.75
C ALA A 159 6.92 9.83 1.70
N MET A 160 6.82 10.50 0.56
CA MET A 160 7.21 11.92 0.45
C MET A 160 6.31 12.85 1.26
N LYS A 161 5.05 12.47 1.52
CA LYS A 161 4.14 13.26 2.37
C LYS A 161 4.56 13.28 3.84
N ILE A 162 5.23 12.24 4.32
CA ILE A 162 5.77 12.17 5.68
C ILE A 162 7.24 12.63 5.75
N LEU A 163 8.08 12.27 4.79
CA LEU A 163 9.51 12.65 4.78
C LEU A 163 9.71 14.17 4.65
N THR A 164 9.00 14.81 3.72
CA THR A 164 9.20 16.25 3.47
C THR A 164 9.01 17.11 4.72
N PRO A 165 7.92 17.01 5.48
CA PRO A 165 7.77 17.78 6.71
C PRO A 165 8.78 17.37 7.81
N VAL A 166 9.13 16.08 7.92
CA VAL A 166 10.11 15.61 8.91
C VAL A 166 11.50 16.14 8.61
N CYS A 167 11.94 16.10 7.35
CA CYS A 167 13.26 16.62 6.97
C CYS A 167 13.37 18.14 7.02
N ASN A 168 12.25 18.87 7.02
CA ASN A 168 12.20 20.34 7.13
C ASN A 168 11.93 20.85 8.56
N ALA A 169 11.69 19.95 9.49
CA ALA A 169 11.44 20.29 10.89
C ALA A 169 12.76 20.51 11.64
#